data_b4cbc4498ac61568b16286b827627e8a
#
_entry.id   b4cbc4498ac61568b16286b827627e8a
#
_cell.length_a   1.000
_cell.length_b   1.000
_cell.length_c   1.000
_cell.angle_alpha   90.00
_cell.angle_beta   90.00
_cell.angle_gamma   90.00
#
_symmetry.space_group_name_H-M   'P 1'
#
loop_
_entity.id
_entity.type
_entity.pdbx_description
1 polymer ?
#
loop_
_entity_poly.entity_id
_entity_poly.type
_entity_poly.pdbx_seq_one_letter_code
_entity_poly.pdbx_strand_id
1 'polypeptide(L)'
;TANEWAFQGEVRYTWKRGTAMGGKYGTTLKLNASHIRGTSDTWFGMSEEPYYTDVNLELNKKINKQWYIGAMAMYQTYNKRIIGKSGIARSGIGVVEAKYAMNKKVQMRAELQYLYSRQYEGQWIAALYELSLWRQLVLSGQWMYNIGHAPDATNGHYYTVAATYTHGAHRLMAGYTKTREGFNCSGGVCRYVPEQQGVTLTYNFTW
;
A
#
# COMPACT_ATOMS: atom_id res chain seq x y z
N THR A 1 -10.04 15.88 11.15
CA THR A 1 -10.60 17.24 11.15
C THR A 1 -12.02 17.19 11.67
N ALA A 2 -12.42 18.13 12.51
CA ALA A 2 -13.80 18.28 12.93
C ALA A 2 -14.63 18.82 11.75
N ASN A 3 -15.92 18.43 11.68
CA ASN A 3 -16.87 18.90 10.68
C ASN A 3 -16.63 18.35 9.26
N GLU A 4 -16.75 17.04 9.10
CA GLU A 4 -16.63 16.36 7.81
C GLU A 4 -17.83 15.47 7.52
N TRP A 5 -18.18 15.38 6.25
CA TRP A 5 -19.01 14.32 5.69
C TRP A 5 -18.11 13.29 5.03
N ALA A 6 -18.23 12.02 5.40
CA ALA A 6 -17.48 10.92 4.83
C ALA A 6 -18.44 9.85 4.30
N PHE A 7 -18.24 9.44 3.07
CA PHE A 7 -18.97 8.38 2.40
C PHE A 7 -17.99 7.33 1.93
N GLN A 8 -18.30 6.06 2.15
CA GLN A 8 -17.55 4.92 1.63
C GLN A 8 -18.50 3.84 1.15
N GLY A 9 -18.20 3.27 0.00
CA GLY A 9 -18.92 2.13 -0.55
C GLY A 9 -17.95 1.06 -1.07
N GLU A 10 -18.25 -0.20 -0.83
CA GLU A 10 -17.53 -1.34 -1.40
C GLU A 10 -18.51 -2.27 -2.13
N VAL A 11 -18.13 -2.67 -3.33
CA VAL A 11 -18.79 -3.72 -4.10
C VAL A 11 -17.80 -4.83 -4.36
N ARG A 12 -18.17 -6.06 -4.01
CA ARG A 12 -17.38 -7.25 -4.26
C ARG A 12 -18.16 -8.21 -5.14
N TYR A 13 -17.55 -8.63 -6.23
CA TYR A 13 -18.09 -9.65 -7.10
C TYR A 13 -17.10 -10.80 -7.26
N THR A 14 -17.60 -12.03 -7.14
CA THR A 14 -16.79 -13.23 -7.33
C THR A 14 -17.35 -14.08 -8.45
N TRP A 15 -16.61 -14.20 -9.55
CA TRP A 15 -16.92 -15.15 -10.60
C TRP A 15 -16.76 -16.57 -10.09
N LYS A 16 -17.81 -17.35 -10.26
CA LYS A 16 -17.82 -18.75 -9.83
C LYS A 16 -16.79 -19.59 -10.59
N ARG A 17 -16.38 -20.67 -9.95
CA ARG A 17 -15.53 -21.70 -10.60
C ARG A 17 -16.23 -22.26 -11.84
N GLY A 18 -15.44 -22.58 -12.86
CA GLY A 18 -15.95 -23.13 -14.14
C GLY A 18 -16.43 -22.09 -15.16
N THR A 19 -16.48 -20.80 -14.78
CA THR A 19 -16.78 -19.71 -15.73
C THR A 19 -15.52 -19.24 -16.45
N ALA A 20 -15.64 -18.56 -17.59
CA ALA A 20 -14.51 -18.03 -18.35
C ALA A 20 -13.60 -17.13 -17.51
N MET A 21 -14.17 -16.21 -16.71
CA MET A 21 -13.41 -15.32 -15.83
C MET A 21 -13.01 -16.00 -14.51
N GLY A 22 -13.87 -16.89 -13.95
CA GLY A 22 -13.62 -17.56 -12.68
C GLY A 22 -12.54 -18.63 -12.74
N GLY A 23 -12.45 -19.36 -13.85
CA GLY A 23 -11.52 -20.47 -13.99
C GLY A 23 -11.74 -21.56 -12.94
N LYS A 24 -10.68 -22.32 -12.61
CA LYS A 24 -10.76 -23.44 -11.65
C LYS A 24 -11.01 -23.03 -10.19
N TYR A 25 -10.57 -21.85 -9.78
CA TYR A 25 -10.57 -21.44 -8.35
C TYR A 25 -11.46 -20.23 -8.05
N GLY A 26 -12.05 -19.60 -9.07
CA GLY A 26 -12.77 -18.34 -8.94
C GLY A 26 -11.85 -17.13 -9.10
N THR A 27 -12.45 -15.98 -9.37
CA THR A 27 -11.77 -14.68 -9.46
C THR A 27 -12.62 -13.68 -8.69
N THR A 28 -12.03 -12.86 -7.86
CA THR A 28 -12.73 -11.83 -7.09
C THR A 28 -12.30 -10.45 -7.58
N LEU A 29 -13.28 -9.62 -7.86
CA LEU A 29 -13.14 -8.19 -8.13
C LEU A 29 -13.73 -7.42 -6.96
N LYS A 30 -13.03 -6.42 -6.48
CA LYS A 30 -13.52 -5.45 -5.50
C LYS A 30 -13.39 -4.05 -6.06
N LEU A 31 -14.43 -3.27 -5.93
CA LEU A 31 -14.44 -1.84 -6.17
C LEU A 31 -14.75 -1.15 -4.85
N ASN A 32 -13.88 -0.26 -4.42
CA ASN A 32 -14.09 0.58 -3.26
C ASN A 32 -14.00 2.04 -3.69
N ALA A 33 -14.90 2.88 -3.17
CA ALA A 33 -14.88 4.30 -3.39
C ALA A 33 -15.15 5.04 -2.08
N SER A 34 -14.33 6.07 -1.81
CA SER A 34 -14.49 6.93 -0.64
C SER A 34 -14.52 8.39 -1.08
N HIS A 35 -15.34 9.19 -0.42
CA HIS A 35 -15.43 10.62 -0.67
C HIS A 35 -15.65 11.37 0.63
N ILE A 36 -14.84 12.41 0.86
CA ILE A 36 -14.89 13.25 2.06
C ILE A 36 -15.03 14.70 1.65
N ARG A 37 -15.97 15.40 2.28
CA ARG A 37 -16.21 16.84 2.15
C ARG A 37 -16.29 17.52 3.49
N GLY A 38 -16.01 18.81 3.54
CA GLY A 38 -16.27 19.63 4.72
C GLY A 38 -17.78 19.83 4.93
N THR A 39 -18.15 20.22 6.13
CA THR A 39 -19.49 20.71 6.44
C THR A 39 -19.61 22.18 6.04
N SER A 40 -20.81 22.62 5.68
CA SER A 40 -21.17 24.03 5.43
C SER A 40 -22.62 24.26 5.82
N ASP A 41 -23.04 25.50 5.83
CA ASP A 41 -24.42 25.91 6.10
C ASP A 41 -25.39 25.66 4.93
N THR A 42 -25.03 24.82 3.97
CA THR A 42 -25.90 24.41 2.86
C THR A 42 -26.93 23.39 3.31
N TRP A 43 -27.93 23.12 2.46
CA TRP A 43 -29.09 22.27 2.74
C TRP A 43 -28.75 20.88 3.31
N PHE A 44 -27.64 20.26 2.91
CA PHE A 44 -27.12 19.02 3.52
C PHE A 44 -25.93 19.25 4.44
N GLY A 45 -25.57 20.49 4.74
CA GLY A 45 -24.37 20.77 5.51
C GLY A 45 -23.07 20.36 4.83
N MET A 46 -23.06 20.16 3.52
CA MET A 46 -21.86 19.76 2.76
C MET A 46 -21.25 20.96 2.03
N SER A 47 -19.95 21.16 2.21
CA SER A 47 -19.16 22.12 1.45
C SER A 47 -19.06 21.71 -0.02
N GLU A 48 -18.98 22.66 -0.94
CA GLU A 48 -18.71 22.39 -2.35
C GLU A 48 -17.30 21.84 -2.58
N GLU A 49 -16.38 22.10 -1.67
CA GLU A 49 -14.98 21.73 -1.81
C GLU A 49 -14.71 20.30 -1.28
N PRO A 50 -14.32 19.33 -2.14
CA PRO A 50 -13.96 18.01 -1.69
C PRO A 50 -12.62 18.02 -0.94
N TYR A 51 -12.51 17.26 0.13
CA TYR A 51 -11.28 17.09 0.89
C TYR A 51 -10.47 15.91 0.38
N TYR A 52 -11.14 14.81 0.16
CA TYR A 52 -10.52 13.56 -0.27
C TYR A 52 -11.47 12.76 -1.14
N THR A 53 -10.96 12.15 -2.16
CA THR A 53 -11.68 11.15 -2.94
C THR A 53 -10.71 10.08 -3.36
N ASP A 54 -11.06 8.82 -3.16
CA ASP A 54 -10.35 7.69 -3.75
C ASP A 54 -11.32 6.70 -4.39
N VAL A 55 -10.83 6.05 -5.43
CA VAL A 55 -11.48 4.91 -6.07
C VAL A 55 -10.40 3.87 -6.28
N ASN A 56 -10.60 2.66 -5.77
CA ASN A 56 -9.70 1.55 -6.00
C ASN A 56 -10.41 0.31 -6.54
N LEU A 57 -9.74 -0.38 -7.43
CA LEU A 57 -10.17 -1.61 -8.07
C LEU A 57 -9.14 -2.69 -7.78
N GLU A 58 -9.54 -3.77 -7.14
CA GLU A 58 -8.70 -4.92 -6.84
C GLU A 58 -9.19 -6.16 -7.60
N LEU A 59 -8.28 -6.85 -8.26
CA LEU A 59 -8.51 -8.15 -8.89
C LEU A 59 -7.65 -9.21 -8.21
N ASN A 60 -8.29 -10.27 -7.74
CA ASN A 60 -7.62 -11.35 -7.02
C ASN A 60 -7.95 -12.69 -7.68
N LYS A 61 -6.92 -13.43 -8.10
CA LYS A 61 -7.07 -14.70 -8.81
C LYS A 61 -6.10 -15.77 -8.34
N LYS A 62 -6.65 -16.89 -7.91
CA LYS A 62 -5.87 -18.12 -7.72
C LYS A 62 -5.80 -18.87 -9.05
N ILE A 63 -4.61 -18.97 -9.63
CA ILE A 63 -4.40 -19.65 -10.93
C ILE A 63 -4.41 -21.17 -10.75
N ASN A 64 -3.67 -21.66 -9.76
CA ASN A 64 -3.59 -23.09 -9.41
C ASN A 64 -3.33 -23.25 -7.91
N LYS A 65 -2.95 -24.44 -7.44
CA LYS A 65 -2.66 -24.69 -6.03
C LYS A 65 -1.44 -23.91 -5.51
N GLN A 66 -0.53 -23.54 -6.41
CA GLN A 66 0.74 -22.89 -6.09
C GLN A 66 0.73 -21.38 -6.37
N TRP A 67 0.06 -20.93 -7.44
CA TRP A 67 0.08 -19.55 -7.90
C TRP A 67 -1.16 -18.77 -7.52
N TYR A 68 -0.94 -17.59 -7.00
CA TYR A 68 -1.92 -16.53 -6.78
C TYR A 68 -1.40 -15.24 -7.40
N ILE A 69 -2.28 -14.49 -8.06
CA ILE A 69 -2.00 -13.19 -8.66
C ILE A 69 -3.03 -12.20 -8.14
N GLY A 70 -2.54 -11.03 -7.71
CA GLY A 70 -3.32 -9.86 -7.35
C GLY A 70 -2.93 -8.68 -8.21
N ALA A 71 -3.89 -7.83 -8.54
CA ALA A 71 -3.66 -6.54 -9.16
C ALA A 71 -4.56 -5.50 -8.54
N MET A 72 -4.06 -4.28 -8.35
CA MET A 72 -4.83 -3.15 -7.84
C MET A 72 -4.52 -1.92 -8.67
N ALA A 73 -5.56 -1.15 -8.97
CA ALA A 73 -5.43 0.20 -9.52
C ALA A 73 -6.22 1.16 -8.62
N MET A 74 -5.60 2.28 -8.25
CA MET A 74 -6.21 3.28 -7.38
C MET A 74 -6.01 4.66 -7.98
N TYR A 75 -7.06 5.47 -7.93
CA TYR A 75 -6.99 6.90 -8.20
C TYR A 75 -7.39 7.66 -6.95
N GLN A 76 -6.61 8.66 -6.59
CA GLN A 76 -6.78 9.43 -5.36
C GLN A 76 -6.63 10.92 -5.62
N THR A 77 -7.50 11.70 -5.01
CA THR A 77 -7.37 13.16 -4.93
C THR A 77 -7.37 13.62 -3.48
N TYR A 78 -6.50 14.54 -3.15
CA TYR A 78 -6.37 15.11 -1.82
C TYR A 78 -6.25 16.64 -1.88
N ASN A 79 -7.13 17.34 -1.18
CA ASN A 79 -7.08 18.79 -1.08
C ASN A 79 -6.08 19.23 -0.01
N LYS A 80 -4.96 19.79 -0.46
CA LYS A 80 -3.87 20.22 0.44
C LYS A 80 -4.22 21.41 1.31
N ARG A 81 -5.28 22.14 1.00
CA ARG A 81 -5.74 23.30 1.79
C ARG A 81 -6.11 22.91 3.21
N ILE A 82 -6.59 21.67 3.43
CA ILE A 82 -6.94 21.12 4.74
C ILE A 82 -5.75 21.13 5.70
N ILE A 83 -4.53 20.96 5.17
CA ILE A 83 -3.27 20.99 5.94
C ILE A 83 -2.49 22.30 5.77
N GLY A 84 -3.17 23.38 5.37
CA GLY A 84 -2.56 24.71 5.24
C GLY A 84 -1.65 24.90 4.02
N LYS A 85 -1.71 23.99 3.02
CA LYS A 85 -0.99 24.09 1.74
C LYS A 85 -1.94 24.39 0.59
N SER A 86 -1.43 24.84 -0.54
CA SER A 86 -2.25 25.17 -1.71
C SER A 86 -2.39 23.99 -2.68
N GLY A 87 -3.55 23.93 -3.36
CA GLY A 87 -3.83 23.06 -4.49
C GLY A 87 -4.35 21.67 -4.10
N ILE A 88 -4.67 20.89 -5.13
CA ILE A 88 -5.18 19.51 -5.03
C ILE A 88 -4.10 18.57 -5.54
N ALA A 89 -3.69 17.62 -4.73
CA ALA A 89 -2.84 16.52 -5.16
C ALA A 89 -3.68 15.41 -5.82
N ARG A 90 -3.20 14.90 -6.94
CA ARG A 90 -3.82 13.80 -7.69
C ARG A 90 -2.79 12.72 -7.90
N SER A 91 -3.15 11.47 -7.57
CA SER A 91 -2.26 10.33 -7.68
C SER A 91 -2.97 9.15 -8.33
N GLY A 92 -2.27 8.44 -9.20
CA GLY A 92 -2.65 7.14 -9.70
C GLY A 92 -1.67 6.10 -9.15
N ILE A 93 -2.16 4.98 -8.62
CA ILE A 93 -1.34 3.92 -8.05
C ILE A 93 -1.73 2.61 -8.73
N GLY A 94 -0.73 1.88 -9.21
CA GLY A 94 -0.86 0.54 -9.73
C GLY A 94 -0.03 -0.42 -8.91
N VAL A 95 -0.59 -1.59 -8.56
CA VAL A 95 0.11 -2.65 -7.83
C VAL A 95 -0.16 -3.98 -8.51
N VAL A 96 0.89 -4.77 -8.70
CA VAL A 96 0.77 -6.16 -9.14
C VAL A 96 1.51 -7.05 -8.15
N GLU A 97 0.83 -8.07 -7.67
CA GLU A 97 1.36 -9.04 -6.71
C GLU A 97 1.31 -10.45 -7.30
N ALA A 98 2.34 -11.23 -7.07
CA ALA A 98 2.36 -12.66 -7.34
C ALA A 98 2.84 -13.42 -6.10
N LYS A 99 2.12 -14.47 -5.73
CA LYS A 99 2.51 -15.40 -4.67
C LYS A 99 2.69 -16.79 -5.26
N TYR A 100 3.79 -17.43 -4.89
CA TYR A 100 4.12 -18.79 -5.31
C TYR A 100 4.42 -19.66 -4.09
N ALA A 101 3.61 -20.70 -3.90
CA ALA A 101 3.83 -21.72 -2.88
C ALA A 101 4.52 -22.92 -3.52
N MET A 102 5.86 -23.00 -3.43
CA MET A 102 6.62 -24.14 -3.93
C MET A 102 6.19 -25.42 -3.22
N ASN A 103 6.05 -25.35 -1.90
CA ASN A 103 5.54 -26.42 -1.06
C ASN A 103 4.97 -25.82 0.26
N LYS A 104 4.63 -26.70 1.23
CA LYS A 104 4.08 -26.25 2.53
C LYS A 104 5.11 -25.49 3.41
N LYS A 105 6.40 -25.53 3.07
CA LYS A 105 7.49 -24.94 3.85
C LYS A 105 8.10 -23.72 3.18
N VAL A 106 7.96 -23.59 1.87
CA VAL A 106 8.59 -22.51 1.08
C VAL A 106 7.54 -21.78 0.29
N GLN A 107 7.43 -20.47 0.53
CA GLN A 107 6.52 -19.56 -0.17
C GLN A 107 7.29 -18.30 -0.57
N MET A 108 6.96 -17.77 -1.74
CA MET A 108 7.52 -16.55 -2.28
C MET A 108 6.41 -15.56 -2.57
N ARG A 109 6.67 -14.28 -2.35
CA ARG A 109 5.82 -13.16 -2.73
C ARG A 109 6.66 -12.11 -3.42
N ALA A 110 6.21 -11.67 -4.57
CA ALA A 110 6.78 -10.53 -5.27
C ALA A 110 5.67 -9.51 -5.52
N GLU A 111 5.98 -8.24 -5.36
CA GLU A 111 5.05 -7.14 -5.59
C GLU A 111 5.79 -6.00 -6.30
N LEU A 112 5.16 -5.44 -7.31
CA LEU A 112 5.62 -4.27 -8.03
C LEU A 112 4.55 -3.18 -7.91
N GLN A 113 4.98 -1.98 -7.54
CA GLN A 113 4.13 -0.81 -7.37
C GLN A 113 4.63 0.33 -8.24
N TYR A 114 3.69 1.09 -8.79
CA TYR A 114 3.95 2.32 -9.49
C TYR A 114 3.00 3.41 -9.02
N LEU A 115 3.55 4.55 -8.63
CA LEU A 115 2.79 5.73 -8.26
C LEU A 115 3.06 6.83 -9.29
N TYR A 116 2.00 7.32 -9.89
CA TYR A 116 2.02 8.49 -10.76
C TYR A 116 1.44 9.69 -10.02
N SER A 117 2.20 10.77 -9.91
CA SER A 117 1.73 12.06 -9.43
C SER A 117 2.49 13.18 -10.13
N ARG A 118 1.82 14.29 -10.39
CA ARG A 118 2.46 15.53 -10.90
C ARG A 118 2.79 16.52 -9.78
N GLN A 119 2.35 16.20 -8.57
CA GLN A 119 2.56 17.01 -7.37
C GLN A 119 3.50 16.30 -6.41
N TYR A 120 4.04 17.01 -5.43
CA TYR A 120 5.02 16.53 -4.46
C TYR A 120 6.30 16.03 -5.13
N GLU A 121 6.76 14.87 -4.73
CA GLU A 121 8.00 14.25 -5.18
C GLU A 121 7.86 13.52 -6.54
N GLY A 122 6.70 13.61 -7.20
CA GLY A 122 6.49 13.07 -8.54
C GLY A 122 6.21 11.57 -8.57
N GLN A 123 6.87 10.86 -9.48
CA GLN A 123 6.62 9.46 -9.78
C GLN A 123 7.54 8.53 -9.01
N TRP A 124 6.99 7.41 -8.56
CA TRP A 124 7.73 6.39 -7.81
C TRP A 124 7.50 5.00 -8.38
N ILE A 125 8.53 4.19 -8.31
CA ILE A 125 8.44 2.75 -8.49
C ILE A 125 8.91 2.08 -7.20
N ALA A 126 8.23 0.99 -6.80
CA ALA A 126 8.65 0.18 -5.68
C ALA A 126 8.51 -1.30 -6.01
N ALA A 127 9.43 -2.09 -5.51
CA ALA A 127 9.43 -3.55 -5.62
C ALA A 127 9.63 -4.15 -4.22
N LEU A 128 8.87 -5.22 -3.94
CA LEU A 128 8.99 -5.99 -2.71
C LEU A 128 9.14 -7.47 -3.07
N TYR A 129 10.02 -8.14 -2.37
CA TYR A 129 10.19 -9.58 -2.44
C TYR A 129 10.25 -10.17 -1.04
N GLU A 130 9.50 -11.25 -0.81
CA GLU A 130 9.50 -11.99 0.44
C GLU A 130 9.68 -13.48 0.15
N LEU A 131 10.56 -14.12 0.91
CA LEU A 131 10.79 -15.56 0.91
C LEU A 131 10.53 -16.11 2.31
N SER A 132 9.46 -16.87 2.46
CA SER A 132 9.11 -17.56 3.71
C SER A 132 9.67 -18.97 3.68
N LEU A 133 10.47 -19.32 4.71
CA LEU A 133 11.10 -20.62 4.89
C LEU A 133 10.62 -21.26 6.18
N TRP A 134 10.18 -22.50 6.12
CA TRP A 134 9.73 -23.32 7.27
C TRP A 134 8.67 -22.67 8.18
N ARG A 135 7.95 -21.65 7.70
CA ARG A 135 7.01 -20.81 8.47
C ARG A 135 7.64 -19.98 9.60
N GLN A 136 8.91 -20.15 9.87
CA GLN A 136 9.63 -19.52 10.98
C GLN A 136 10.51 -18.38 10.49
N LEU A 137 11.14 -18.51 9.32
CA LEU A 137 12.04 -17.52 8.76
C LEU A 137 11.43 -16.85 7.55
N VAL A 138 11.38 -15.54 7.59
CA VAL A 138 10.99 -14.67 6.46
C VAL A 138 12.17 -13.79 6.11
N LEU A 139 12.64 -13.90 4.87
CA LEU A 139 13.59 -12.96 4.28
C LEU A 139 12.80 -11.99 3.42
N SER A 140 13.00 -10.69 3.59
CA SER A 140 12.32 -9.65 2.82
C SER A 140 13.29 -8.63 2.26
N GLY A 141 13.02 -8.19 1.03
CA GLY A 141 13.69 -7.08 0.39
C GLY A 141 12.66 -6.13 -0.18
N GLN A 142 12.81 -4.86 0.11
CA GLN A 142 12.01 -3.77 -0.46
C GLN A 142 12.96 -2.76 -1.07
N TRP A 143 12.59 -2.26 -2.24
CA TRP A 143 13.31 -1.19 -2.92
C TRP A 143 12.32 -0.19 -3.46
N MET A 144 12.62 1.10 -3.33
CA MET A 144 11.85 2.21 -3.88
C MET A 144 12.79 3.19 -4.58
N TYR A 145 12.32 3.72 -5.68
CA TYR A 145 13.03 4.72 -6.44
C TYR A 145 12.10 5.83 -6.90
N ASN A 146 12.52 7.08 -6.68
CA ASN A 146 11.84 8.24 -7.20
C ASN A 146 12.33 8.52 -8.63
N ILE A 147 11.46 8.32 -9.62
CA ILE A 147 11.70 8.68 -11.03
C ILE A 147 11.08 10.02 -11.40
N GLY A 148 10.48 10.70 -10.44
CA GLY A 148 9.72 11.92 -10.64
C GLY A 148 10.59 13.10 -11.04
N HIS A 149 9.96 14.05 -11.70
CA HIS A 149 10.52 15.30 -12.16
C HIS A 149 9.83 16.50 -11.50
N ALA A 150 9.24 16.29 -10.32
CA ALA A 150 8.65 17.39 -9.56
C ALA A 150 9.76 18.30 -9.00
N PRO A 151 9.53 19.60 -8.83
CA PRO A 151 10.54 20.53 -8.33
C PRO A 151 11.14 20.11 -6.96
N ASP A 152 10.37 19.41 -6.15
CA ASP A 152 10.76 18.96 -4.81
C ASP A 152 11.18 17.48 -4.79
N ALA A 153 11.38 16.86 -5.96
CA ALA A 153 11.72 15.45 -6.04
C ALA A 153 13.15 15.18 -5.59
N THR A 154 13.30 14.35 -4.59
CA THR A 154 14.59 13.82 -4.18
C THR A 154 14.90 12.58 -5.02
N ASN A 155 15.86 12.67 -5.93
CA ASN A 155 16.35 11.52 -6.70
C ASN A 155 17.14 10.58 -5.78
N GLY A 156 16.47 9.59 -5.21
CA GLY A 156 17.11 8.68 -4.28
C GLY A 156 16.58 7.25 -4.38
N HIS A 157 17.46 6.32 -4.08
CA HIS A 157 17.12 4.93 -3.87
C HIS A 157 16.93 4.69 -2.37
N TYR A 158 15.79 4.09 -2.03
CA TYR A 158 15.45 3.69 -0.66
C TYR A 158 15.25 2.18 -0.65
N TYR A 159 15.74 1.52 0.37
CA TYR A 159 15.68 0.07 0.44
C TYR A 159 15.64 -0.44 1.87
N THR A 160 15.07 -1.60 2.03
CA THR A 160 15.10 -2.36 3.28
C THR A 160 15.36 -3.82 2.94
N VAL A 161 16.34 -4.42 3.60
CA VAL A 161 16.56 -5.87 3.57
C VAL A 161 16.48 -6.37 5.00
N ALA A 162 15.64 -7.36 5.27
CA ALA A 162 15.42 -7.85 6.62
C ALA A 162 15.24 -9.37 6.65
N ALA A 163 15.63 -9.96 7.77
CA ALA A 163 15.34 -11.32 8.14
C ALA A 163 14.51 -11.32 9.42
N THR A 164 13.37 -12.01 9.41
CA THR A 164 12.50 -12.17 10.57
C THR A 164 12.42 -13.65 10.94
N TYR A 165 12.78 -13.98 12.17
CA TYR A 165 12.64 -15.34 12.71
C TYR A 165 11.57 -15.33 13.80
N THR A 166 10.61 -16.26 13.70
CA THR A 166 9.52 -16.40 14.67
C THR A 166 9.49 -17.84 15.19
N HIS A 167 9.58 -18.03 16.50
CA HIS A 167 9.47 -19.34 17.14
C HIS A 167 8.69 -19.23 18.46
N GLY A 168 7.54 -19.90 18.53
CA GLY A 168 6.65 -19.78 19.68
C GLY A 168 6.23 -18.33 19.93
N ALA A 169 6.47 -17.85 21.13
CA ALA A 169 6.20 -16.50 21.59
C ALA A 169 7.26 -15.46 21.17
N HIS A 170 8.37 -15.89 20.56
CA HIS A 170 9.52 -15.04 20.25
C HIS A 170 9.54 -14.65 18.77
N ARG A 171 9.74 -13.37 18.48
CA ARG A 171 9.97 -12.84 17.14
C ARG A 171 11.19 -11.92 17.16
N LEU A 172 12.20 -12.30 16.40
CA LEU A 172 13.41 -11.52 16.19
C LEU A 172 13.44 -11.03 14.74
N MET A 173 13.67 -9.75 14.52
CA MET A 173 13.89 -9.16 13.21
C MET A 173 15.23 -8.43 13.22
N ALA A 174 16.05 -8.70 12.23
CA ALA A 174 17.27 -7.96 11.93
C ALA A 174 17.20 -7.45 10.49
N GLY A 175 17.57 -6.20 10.26
CA GLY A 175 17.50 -5.60 8.93
C GLY A 175 18.47 -4.43 8.77
N TYR A 176 18.71 -4.09 7.50
CA TYR A 176 19.40 -2.88 7.10
C TYR A 176 18.46 -2.07 6.21
N THR A 177 18.28 -0.81 6.54
CA THR A 177 17.32 0.04 5.87
C THR A 177 17.90 1.41 5.55
N LYS A 178 17.50 1.95 4.40
CA LYS A 178 17.58 3.36 4.06
C LYS A 178 16.15 3.84 3.78
N THR A 179 15.59 4.62 4.71
CA THR A 179 14.23 5.19 4.59
C THR A 179 14.31 6.64 4.17
N ARG A 180 13.32 7.10 3.40
CA ARG A 180 13.16 8.50 3.06
C ARG A 180 12.62 9.30 4.25
N GLU A 181 12.87 10.59 4.24
CA GLU A 181 12.17 11.52 5.12
C GLU A 181 10.68 11.62 4.76
N GLY A 182 9.85 11.95 5.71
CA GLY A 182 8.42 12.16 5.51
C GLY A 182 7.57 11.84 6.73
N PHE A 183 6.26 11.99 6.56
CA PHE A 183 5.31 11.63 7.61
C PHE A 183 5.05 10.12 7.61
N ASN A 184 5.29 9.49 8.73
CA ASN A 184 4.92 8.11 8.99
C ASN A 184 3.72 8.09 9.93
N CYS A 185 2.61 7.52 9.46
CA CYS A 185 1.36 7.46 10.21
C CYS A 185 1.09 6.02 10.63
N SER A 186 0.89 5.79 11.93
CA SER A 186 0.55 4.50 12.50
C SER A 186 -0.46 4.69 13.63
N GLY A 187 -1.55 3.93 13.61
CA GLY A 187 -2.59 4.00 14.64
C GLY A 187 -3.25 5.38 14.79
N GLY A 188 -3.38 6.15 13.71
CA GLY A 188 -3.94 7.51 13.73
C GLY A 188 -2.97 8.61 14.17
N VAL A 189 -1.74 8.27 14.54
CA VAL A 189 -0.69 9.23 14.90
C VAL A 189 0.29 9.36 13.73
N CYS A 190 0.46 10.57 13.23
CA CYS A 190 1.44 10.91 12.20
C CYS A 190 2.62 11.65 12.82
N ARG A 191 3.84 11.18 12.55
CA ARG A 191 5.08 11.84 12.95
C ARG A 191 5.99 12.04 11.74
N TYR A 192 6.69 13.14 11.72
CA TYR A 192 7.77 13.35 10.75
C TYR A 192 8.97 12.47 11.14
N VAL A 193 9.48 11.73 10.17
CA VAL A 193 10.66 10.88 10.32
C VAL A 193 11.72 11.39 9.35
N PRO A 194 12.93 11.73 9.80
CA PRO A 194 14.03 12.13 8.89
C PRO A 194 14.52 10.94 8.06
N GLU A 195 15.25 11.24 7.00
CA GLU A 195 15.98 10.19 6.25
C GLU A 195 16.92 9.46 7.21
N GLN A 196 16.83 8.14 7.21
CA GLN A 196 17.63 7.29 8.10
C GLN A 196 18.23 6.15 7.31
N GLN A 197 19.49 5.83 7.64
CA GLN A 197 20.18 4.67 7.10
C GLN A 197 20.91 3.94 8.23
N GLY A 198 20.68 2.63 8.34
CA GLY A 198 21.35 1.87 9.40
C GLY A 198 20.77 0.47 9.61
N VAL A 199 21.30 -0.18 10.63
CA VAL A 199 20.86 -1.50 11.09
C VAL A 199 19.70 -1.33 12.08
N THR A 200 18.68 -2.16 11.92
CA THR A 200 17.55 -2.27 12.85
C THR A 200 17.52 -3.67 13.44
N LEU A 201 17.41 -3.75 14.75
CA LEU A 201 17.19 -5.00 15.47
C LEU A 201 15.93 -4.84 16.31
N THR A 202 14.97 -5.75 16.14
CA THR A 202 13.72 -5.73 16.90
C THR A 202 13.46 -7.11 17.49
N TYR A 203 13.17 -7.15 18.78
CA TYR A 203 12.74 -8.36 19.47
C TYR A 203 11.37 -8.14 20.11
N ASN A 204 10.44 -9.05 19.84
CA ASN A 204 9.11 -9.04 20.45
C ASN A 204 8.89 -10.37 21.17
N PHE A 205 8.30 -10.30 22.34
CA PHE A 205 7.85 -11.45 23.13
C PHE A 205 6.38 -11.29 23.46
N THR A 206 5.59 -12.34 23.24
CA THR A 206 4.15 -12.36 23.55
C THR A 206 3.90 -13.51 24.52
N TRP A 207 3.37 -13.24 25.71
CA TRP A 207 2.98 -14.25 26.70
C TRP A 207 1.50 -14.62 26.59
#